data_01e66a17ba981ac8a0aeaf631f7b62c3
#
_entry.id   01e66a17ba981ac8a0aeaf631f7b62c3
#
_cell.length_a   1.000
_cell.length_b   1.000
_cell.length_c   1.000
_cell.angle_alpha   90.00
_cell.angle_beta   90.00
_cell.angle_gamma   90.00
#
_symmetry.space_group_name_H-M   'P 1'
#
loop_
_entity.id
_entity.type
_entity.pdbx_description
1 polymer ?
#
loop_
_entity_poly.entity_id
_entity_poly.type
_entity_poly.pdbx_seq_one_letter_code
_entity_poly.pdbx_strand_id
1 'polypeptide(L)'
;HIKPTNAFLLLKQIEKNAKSMREKINDLTIEELHSIGEENKDYKINGCSVSLKNSAGRWDFSHIEEIVMLEAKLKDLKLQHILAYKNSLNDALSVSNDGEEIIPAVFKPGKEIVVVKG
;
A
#
# COMPACT_ATOMS: atom_id res chain seq x y z
N HIS A 1 0.35 36.38 6.44
CA HIS A 1 -0.56 35.34 6.90
C HIS A 1 -0.82 34.29 5.81
N ILE A 2 -0.43 33.06 6.08
CA ILE A 2 -0.54 31.95 5.12
C ILE A 2 -1.82 31.20 5.41
N LYS A 3 -2.66 31.01 4.37
CA LYS A 3 -3.86 30.19 4.50
C LYS A 3 -3.48 28.72 4.74
N PRO A 4 -4.23 27.97 5.56
CA PRO A 4 -3.94 26.55 5.84
C PRO A 4 -3.76 25.69 4.59
N THR A 5 -4.57 25.89 3.54
CA THR A 5 -4.45 25.15 2.29
C THR A 5 -3.10 25.41 1.60
N ASN A 6 -2.64 26.67 1.58
CA ASN A 6 -1.34 27.00 0.99
C ASN A 6 -0.19 26.40 1.78
N ALA A 7 -0.28 26.41 3.10
CA ALA A 7 0.70 25.77 3.97
C ALA A 7 0.74 24.25 3.72
N PHE A 8 -0.41 23.60 3.57
CA PHE A 8 -0.51 22.17 3.27
C PHE A 8 0.18 21.83 1.93
N LEU A 9 -0.09 22.62 0.89
CA LEU A 9 0.53 22.42 -0.43
C LEU A 9 2.05 22.57 -0.38
N LEU A 10 2.53 23.59 0.34
CA LEU A 10 3.95 23.82 0.51
C LEU A 10 4.63 22.64 1.23
N LEU A 11 4.01 22.14 2.31
CA LEU A 11 4.54 20.99 3.05
C LEU A 11 4.56 19.72 2.20
N LYS A 12 3.54 19.50 1.39
CA LYS A 12 3.52 18.38 0.43
C LYS A 12 4.67 18.48 -0.57
N GLN A 13 4.97 19.67 -1.07
CA GLN A 13 6.06 19.88 -2.01
C GLN A 13 7.42 19.62 -1.32
N ILE A 14 7.59 20.07 -0.09
CA ILE A 14 8.80 19.82 0.71
C ILE A 14 8.99 18.31 0.93
N GLU A 15 7.94 17.58 1.32
CA GLU A 15 7.99 16.13 1.49
C GLU A 15 8.42 15.42 0.21
N LYS A 16 7.83 15.80 -0.92
CA LYS A 16 8.15 15.22 -2.24
C LYS A 16 9.61 15.45 -2.60
N ASN A 17 10.09 16.67 -2.42
CA ASN A 17 11.48 17.02 -2.73
C ASN A 17 12.45 16.28 -1.82
N ALA A 18 12.17 16.22 -0.53
CA ALA A 18 13.00 15.51 0.45
C ALA A 18 13.08 14.02 0.12
N LYS A 19 11.95 13.39 -0.22
CA LYS A 19 11.90 11.98 -0.62
C LYS A 19 12.74 11.74 -1.89
N SER A 20 12.59 12.58 -2.90
CA SER A 20 13.34 12.47 -4.16
C SER A 20 14.85 12.58 -3.92
N MET A 21 15.27 13.52 -3.11
CA MET A 21 16.68 13.70 -2.76
C MET A 21 17.23 12.50 -1.99
N ARG A 22 16.46 11.97 -1.03
CA ARG A 22 16.83 10.79 -0.26
C ARG A 22 16.99 9.57 -1.17
N GLU A 23 16.11 9.38 -2.13
CA GLU A 23 16.21 8.28 -3.10
C GLU A 23 17.47 8.39 -3.95
N LYS A 24 17.86 9.60 -4.35
CA LYS A 24 19.07 9.82 -5.15
C LYS A 24 20.36 9.48 -4.42
N ILE A 25 20.40 9.68 -3.11
CA ILE A 25 21.61 9.41 -2.31
C ILE A 25 21.56 8.04 -1.60
N ASN A 26 20.49 7.29 -1.78
CA ASN A 26 20.29 6.01 -1.08
C ASN A 26 21.44 5.03 -1.33
N ASP A 27 21.83 4.83 -2.59
CA ASP A 27 22.88 3.89 -2.95
C ASP A 27 24.23 4.30 -2.38
N LEU A 28 24.54 5.61 -2.40
CA LEU A 28 25.76 6.14 -1.80
C LEU A 28 25.78 5.93 -0.28
N THR A 29 24.62 6.07 0.37
CA THR A 29 24.50 5.83 1.80
C THR A 29 24.74 4.35 2.13
N ILE A 30 24.20 3.44 1.32
CA ILE A 30 24.43 2.00 1.48
C ILE A 30 25.93 1.69 1.33
N GLU A 31 26.57 2.24 0.32
CA GLU A 31 28.02 2.05 0.11
C GLU A 31 28.84 2.55 1.31
N GLU A 32 28.48 3.73 1.83
CA GLU A 32 29.14 4.28 3.00
C GLU A 32 29.00 3.38 4.22
N LEU A 33 27.80 2.88 4.48
CA LEU A 33 27.55 1.98 5.60
C LEU A 33 28.30 0.65 5.47
N HIS A 34 28.40 0.11 4.24
CA HIS A 34 29.23 -1.07 4.00
C HIS A 34 30.73 -0.81 4.22
N SER A 35 31.24 0.37 3.83
CA SER A 35 32.65 0.71 4.00
C SER A 35 33.06 0.83 5.45
N ILE A 36 32.13 1.16 6.34
CA ILE A 36 32.37 1.19 7.78
C ILE A 36 32.59 -0.23 8.34
N GLY A 37 32.15 -1.26 7.61
CA GLY A 37 32.52 -2.66 7.86
C GLY A 37 31.80 -3.36 9.00
N GLU A 38 30.77 -2.75 9.55
CA GLU A 38 30.03 -3.33 10.65
C GLU A 38 28.56 -3.53 10.29
N GLU A 39 28.32 -4.50 9.40
CA GLU A 39 26.96 -4.88 9.03
C GLU A 39 26.18 -5.30 10.27
N ASN A 40 24.91 -4.89 10.34
CA ASN A 40 23.95 -5.17 11.42
C ASN A 40 24.28 -4.54 12.77
N LYS A 41 25.24 -3.61 12.85
CA LYS A 41 25.48 -2.82 14.06
C LYS A 41 24.87 -1.43 13.92
N ASP A 42 24.34 -0.94 15.02
CA ASP A 42 23.76 0.39 15.03
C ASP A 42 24.87 1.45 15.21
N TYR A 43 24.90 2.37 14.27
CA TYR A 43 25.73 3.58 14.35
C TYR A 43 24.94 4.72 14.95
N LYS A 44 25.53 5.45 15.85
CA LYS A 44 24.91 6.66 16.38
C LYS A 44 25.51 7.87 15.69
N ILE A 45 24.68 8.56 14.92
CA ILE A 45 25.06 9.78 14.20
C ILE A 45 24.00 10.83 14.54
N ASN A 46 24.47 11.96 15.08
CA ASN A 46 23.60 13.09 15.46
C ASN A 46 22.39 12.68 16.34
N GLY A 47 22.62 11.76 17.29
CA GLY A 47 21.57 11.29 18.18
C GLY A 47 20.65 10.23 17.57
N CYS A 48 20.86 9.86 16.31
CA CYS A 48 20.11 8.83 15.63
C CYS A 48 20.89 7.54 15.51
N SER A 49 20.19 6.41 15.64
CA SER A 49 20.77 5.09 15.40
C SER A 49 20.54 4.72 13.94
N VAL A 50 21.60 4.39 13.23
CA VAL A 50 21.55 4.03 11.81
C VAL A 50 22.11 2.64 11.63
N SER A 51 21.40 1.76 10.95
CA SER A 51 21.86 0.41 10.65
C SER A 51 21.44 -0.01 9.25
N LEU A 52 22.20 -0.95 8.69
CA LEU A 52 21.92 -1.55 7.40
C LEU A 52 21.23 -2.90 7.61
N LYS A 53 20.04 -3.06 7.06
CA LYS A 53 19.27 -4.30 7.13
C LYS A 53 18.68 -4.63 5.77
N ASN A 54 18.57 -5.91 5.48
CA ASN A 54 17.82 -6.34 4.31
C ASN A 54 16.33 -6.14 4.55
N SER A 55 15.64 -5.62 3.54
CA SER A 55 14.19 -5.59 3.60
C SER A 55 13.63 -7.02 3.65
N ALA A 56 12.43 -7.17 4.21
CA ALA A 56 11.76 -8.46 4.23
C ALA A 56 11.53 -8.96 2.80
N GLY A 57 11.90 -10.20 2.53
CA GLY A 57 11.61 -10.85 1.26
C GLY A 57 10.11 -11.10 1.11
N ARG A 58 9.71 -11.48 -0.09
CA ARG A 58 8.33 -11.86 -0.40
C ARG A 58 8.29 -13.29 -0.90
N TRP A 59 7.28 -14.01 -0.48
CA TRP A 59 7.01 -15.33 -1.01
C TRP A 59 6.37 -15.21 -2.39
N ASP A 60 6.87 -15.94 -3.36
CA ASP A 60 6.33 -15.99 -4.71
C ASP A 60 5.64 -17.34 -4.94
N PHE A 61 4.35 -17.30 -5.15
CA PHE A 61 3.53 -18.47 -5.43
C PHE A 61 3.04 -18.54 -6.87
N SER A 62 3.54 -17.65 -7.73
CA SER A 62 3.05 -17.50 -9.11
C SER A 62 3.25 -18.75 -9.97
N HIS A 63 4.19 -19.63 -9.61
CA HIS A 63 4.47 -20.86 -10.31
C HIS A 63 3.64 -22.05 -9.82
N ILE A 64 2.85 -21.88 -8.78
CA ILE A 64 2.00 -22.92 -8.20
C ILE A 64 0.59 -22.78 -8.73
N GLU A 65 0.22 -23.58 -9.72
CA GLU A 65 -1.08 -23.46 -10.40
C GLU A 65 -2.27 -23.55 -9.46
N GLU A 66 -2.23 -24.44 -8.49
CA GLU A 66 -3.32 -24.61 -7.52
C GLU A 66 -3.59 -23.30 -6.76
N ILE A 67 -2.53 -22.61 -6.32
CA ILE A 67 -2.66 -21.35 -5.59
C ILE A 67 -3.20 -20.25 -6.50
N VAL A 68 -2.68 -20.16 -7.72
CA VAL A 68 -3.14 -19.18 -8.71
C VAL A 68 -4.63 -19.37 -9.01
N MET A 69 -5.07 -20.60 -9.21
CA MET A 69 -6.46 -20.92 -9.45
C MET A 69 -7.36 -20.58 -8.26
N LEU A 70 -6.92 -20.88 -7.05
CA LEU A 70 -7.66 -20.58 -5.83
C LEU A 70 -7.78 -19.06 -5.60
N GLU A 71 -6.71 -18.32 -5.87
CA GLU A 71 -6.74 -16.87 -5.77
C GLU A 71 -7.68 -16.23 -6.78
N ALA A 72 -7.66 -16.73 -8.03
CA ALA A 72 -8.58 -16.27 -9.07
C ALA A 72 -10.03 -16.56 -8.70
N LYS A 73 -10.30 -17.76 -8.17
CA LYS A 73 -11.62 -18.15 -7.71
C LYS A 73 -12.10 -17.31 -6.53
N LEU A 74 -11.20 -17.00 -5.58
CA LEU A 74 -11.51 -16.14 -4.45
C LEU A 74 -11.83 -14.71 -4.93
N LYS A 75 -11.05 -14.19 -5.87
CA LYS A 75 -11.28 -12.87 -6.46
C LYS A 75 -12.65 -12.79 -7.13
N ASP A 76 -13.00 -13.80 -7.93
CA ASP A 76 -14.29 -13.88 -8.60
C ASP A 76 -15.44 -13.94 -7.59
N LEU A 77 -15.31 -14.74 -6.56
CA LEU A 77 -16.29 -14.86 -5.49
C LEU A 77 -16.50 -13.53 -4.76
N LYS A 78 -15.42 -12.82 -4.45
CA LYS A 78 -15.49 -11.49 -3.84
C LYS A 78 -16.23 -10.50 -4.73
N LEU A 79 -15.97 -10.52 -6.05
CA LEU A 79 -16.65 -9.66 -7.00
C LEU A 79 -18.15 -9.94 -7.07
N GLN A 80 -18.56 -11.20 -6.99
CA GLN A 80 -19.98 -11.57 -6.94
C GLN A 80 -20.68 -10.94 -5.72
N HIS A 81 -20.06 -10.99 -4.55
CA HIS A 81 -20.62 -10.39 -3.34
C HIS A 81 -20.62 -8.87 -3.38
N ILE A 82 -19.63 -8.25 -3.99
CA ILE A 82 -19.60 -6.80 -4.23
C ILE A 82 -20.72 -6.40 -5.18
N LEU A 83 -20.94 -7.15 -6.25
CA LEU A 83 -22.03 -6.88 -7.17
C LEU A 83 -23.40 -7.06 -6.49
N ALA A 84 -23.54 -8.05 -5.62
CA ALA A 84 -24.74 -8.23 -4.82
C ALA A 84 -25.01 -7.02 -3.93
N TYR A 85 -23.99 -6.43 -3.34
CA TYR A 85 -24.11 -5.18 -2.58
C TYR A 85 -24.62 -4.03 -3.48
N LYS A 86 -24.02 -3.84 -4.66
CA LYS A 86 -24.44 -2.79 -5.60
C LYS A 86 -25.89 -2.99 -6.04
N ASN A 87 -26.29 -4.22 -6.29
CA ASN A 87 -27.68 -4.55 -6.65
C ASN A 87 -28.62 -4.26 -5.49
N SER A 88 -28.20 -4.53 -4.25
CA SER A 88 -29.05 -4.29 -3.06
C SER A 88 -29.35 -2.80 -2.87
N LEU A 89 -28.45 -1.90 -3.31
CA LEU A 89 -28.70 -0.45 -3.27
C LEU A 89 -29.87 -0.03 -4.18
N ASN A 90 -30.19 -0.87 -5.17
CA ASN A 90 -31.29 -0.65 -6.10
C ASN A 90 -32.49 -1.61 -5.81
N ASP A 91 -32.55 -2.13 -4.59
CA ASP A 91 -33.58 -3.07 -4.13
C ASP A 91 -33.67 -4.37 -4.99
N ALA A 92 -32.56 -4.73 -5.64
CA ALA A 92 -32.46 -5.94 -6.44
C ALA A 92 -31.79 -7.07 -5.66
N LEU A 93 -32.28 -8.29 -5.83
CA LEU A 93 -31.65 -9.49 -5.29
C LEU A 93 -30.65 -10.05 -6.30
N SER A 94 -29.53 -10.52 -5.80
CA SER A 94 -28.56 -11.28 -6.61
C SER A 94 -28.71 -12.78 -6.28
N VAL A 95 -28.77 -13.59 -7.33
CA VAL A 95 -29.02 -15.03 -7.20
C VAL A 95 -27.90 -15.77 -7.95
N SER A 96 -27.36 -16.81 -7.35
CA SER A 96 -26.38 -17.68 -7.98
C SER A 96 -27.01 -18.58 -9.05
N ASN A 97 -26.17 -19.28 -9.81
CA ASN A 97 -26.64 -20.25 -10.81
C ASN A 97 -27.51 -21.38 -10.21
N ASP A 98 -27.30 -21.67 -8.92
CA ASP A 98 -28.05 -22.68 -8.18
C ASP A 98 -29.36 -22.14 -7.59
N GLY A 99 -29.68 -20.87 -7.83
CA GLY A 99 -30.88 -20.22 -7.33
C GLY A 99 -30.79 -19.73 -5.89
N GLU A 100 -29.63 -19.79 -5.28
CA GLU A 100 -29.40 -19.30 -3.93
C GLU A 100 -29.12 -17.80 -3.93
N GLU A 101 -29.63 -17.10 -2.92
CA GLU A 101 -29.34 -15.67 -2.74
C GLU A 101 -27.87 -15.47 -2.41
N ILE A 102 -27.23 -14.51 -3.12
CA ILE A 102 -25.85 -14.10 -2.85
C ILE A 102 -25.89 -13.02 -1.78
N ILE A 103 -25.24 -13.30 -0.64
CA ILE A 103 -25.16 -12.36 0.48
C ILE A 103 -24.35 -11.13 0.05
N PRO A 104 -24.88 -9.90 0.17
CA PRO A 104 -24.13 -8.70 -0.17
C PRO A 104 -22.91 -8.50 0.72
N ALA A 105 -21.82 -8.07 0.14
CA ALA A 105 -20.66 -7.61 0.90
C ALA A 105 -21.02 -6.31 1.64
N VAL A 106 -20.27 -5.99 2.69
CA VAL A 106 -20.44 -4.74 3.43
C VAL A 106 -19.38 -3.75 2.96
N PHE A 107 -19.80 -2.56 2.58
CA PHE A 107 -18.89 -1.48 2.24
C PHE A 107 -18.58 -0.63 3.48
N LYS A 108 -17.30 -0.51 3.81
CA LYS A 108 -16.84 0.36 4.89
C LYS A 108 -16.11 1.54 4.25
N PRO A 109 -16.69 2.76 4.30
CA PRO A 109 -16.05 3.92 3.69
C PRO A 109 -14.74 4.28 4.39
N GLY A 110 -13.80 4.79 3.61
CA GLY A 110 -12.54 5.31 4.14
C GLY A 110 -12.72 6.68 4.78
N LYS A 111 -11.67 7.20 5.35
CA LYS A 111 -11.64 8.55 5.91
C LYS A 111 -11.47 9.57 4.79
N GLU A 112 -11.99 10.76 5.01
CA GLU A 112 -11.71 11.88 4.12
C GLU A 112 -10.23 12.24 4.20
N ILE A 113 -9.62 12.43 3.05
CA ILE A 113 -8.21 12.84 2.94
C ILE A 113 -8.10 13.98 1.93
N VAL A 114 -7.07 14.79 2.09
CA VAL A 114 -6.76 15.84 1.11
C VAL A 114 -5.85 15.24 0.04
N VAL A 115 -6.28 15.34 -1.21
CA VAL A 115 -5.55 14.83 -2.36
C VAL A 115 -4.97 15.99 -3.16
N VAL A 116 -3.69 15.90 -3.49
CA VAL A 116 -2.99 16.89 -4.33
C VAL A 116 -2.56 16.18 -5.62
N LYS A 117 -3.01 16.75 -6.75
CA LYS A 117 -2.65 16.29 -8.09
C LYS A 117 -1.84 17.37 -8.79
N GLY A 118 -0.83 16.95 -9.55
CA GLY A 118 -0.05 17.90 -10.32
C GLY A 118 1.40 17.59 -10.48
#